data_675a776b76ce23db4c652f05bb099758
#
_entry.id   675a776b76ce23db4c652f05bb099758
#
_cell.length_a   1.000
_cell.length_b   1.000
_cell.length_c   1.000
_cell.angle_alpha   90.00
_cell.angle_beta   90.00
_cell.angle_gamma   90.00
#
_symmetry.space_group_name_H-M   'P 1'
#
loop_
_entity.id
_entity.type
_entity.pdbx_description
1 polymer ?
#
loop_
_entity_poly.entity_id
_entity_poly.type
_entity_poly.pdbx_seq_one_letter_code
_entity_poly.pdbx_strand_id
1 'polypeptide(L)'
;MRSVTRRAFLQGAATTAGAAILGGPFQGFVARPAGAVSAAPAFRSLRPIPDLRDGQVRLHLPEGFQYRSFHDTEFTVLLDDGTTLPGRHDGMAAFPASNGNVWLVRNHEVNNPGAPFGPGTPYDAMGQGGTTSVEVSPDGVVAQAFTSLNGTQMNCSGGPMPWGSWITCEETINGPDVGADFTGVSNVTLQQRHGFIFEVPAGGQSNRQPITNAGRFAHEAVAFDPVDGVLYLTEDNFGFPSGFYRYIPSTNPMETGELDNDGELQMLAVVGEPNADLAAAQPMRATYEVEWVPIADPAPTFPFTPGEPAPTTNDQAIVYVGDQGRALGGAFFSRLEGAAYDDGVVYFCSTQGGGAPEASFGPIGNGYGNGTGQIWAYRTQDQVLQLLFQTTDPDVLDLPDNVTTSPRGTLVLCEDNVNDNFLRGLTRGGQLFDLALNRLRSQISSPPGAPRFNDEFAGSTFSPSGQTLFVNIQASRGMTFAIFGPWERIGV
;
A
#
# COMPACT_ATOMS: atom_id res chain seq x y z
N MET A 1 38.60 -19.63 0.31
CA MET A 1 38.05 -18.48 1.08
C MET A 1 36.77 -18.97 1.70
N ARG A 2 36.56 -18.84 2.98
CA ARG A 2 35.30 -19.25 3.61
C ARG A 2 34.26 -18.15 3.34
N SER A 3 33.14 -18.48 2.74
CA SER A 3 32.03 -17.53 2.58
C SER A 3 31.50 -17.16 3.96
N VAL A 4 31.54 -15.88 4.28
CA VAL A 4 30.89 -15.33 5.48
C VAL A 4 29.42 -15.17 5.13
N THR A 5 28.53 -15.86 5.86
CA THR A 5 27.09 -15.72 5.66
C THR A 5 26.63 -14.32 6.11
N ARG A 6 25.60 -13.78 5.47
CA ARG A 6 25.01 -12.46 5.75
C ARG A 6 24.66 -12.28 7.24
N ARG A 7 24.19 -13.37 7.88
CA ARG A 7 23.92 -13.39 9.34
C ARG A 7 25.16 -13.08 10.17
N ALA A 8 26.33 -13.57 9.77
CA ALA A 8 27.60 -13.29 10.43
C ALA A 8 28.09 -11.86 10.17
N PHE A 9 27.77 -11.26 9.02
CA PHE A 9 28.09 -9.87 8.70
C PHE A 9 27.23 -8.88 9.51
N LEU A 10 25.91 -9.12 9.59
CA LEU A 10 24.98 -8.28 10.34
C LEU A 10 25.19 -8.42 11.87
N GLN A 11 25.50 -9.62 12.35
CA GLN A 11 25.88 -9.82 13.78
C GLN A 11 27.21 -9.15 14.13
N GLY A 12 28.15 -9.06 13.18
CA GLY A 12 29.42 -8.34 13.38
C GLY A 12 29.25 -6.81 13.43
N ALA A 13 28.25 -6.25 12.75
CA ALA A 13 27.92 -4.82 12.81
C ALA A 13 27.15 -4.44 14.09
N ALA A 14 26.37 -5.37 14.66
CA ALA A 14 25.62 -5.15 15.89
C ALA A 14 26.45 -5.16 17.16
N THR A 15 27.66 -5.75 17.16
CA THR A 15 28.52 -5.86 18.36
C THR A 15 29.33 -4.61 18.68
N THR A 16 29.35 -3.58 17.81
CA THR A 16 30.03 -2.30 18.07
C THR A 16 29.09 -1.15 18.46
N ALA A 17 27.77 -1.36 18.41
CA ALA A 17 26.78 -0.39 18.93
C ALA A 17 26.11 -0.98 20.17
N GLY A 18 26.85 -0.98 21.27
CA GLY A 18 26.39 -1.59 22.51
C GLY A 18 25.16 -0.92 23.11
N ALA A 19 24.21 -1.73 23.55
CA ALA A 19 23.22 -1.51 24.62
C ALA A 19 22.11 -0.44 24.41
N ALA A 20 21.84 0.06 23.20
CA ALA A 20 20.73 0.99 22.96
C ALA A 20 19.65 0.50 21.99
N ILE A 21 19.69 -0.75 21.51
CA ILE A 21 18.81 -1.26 20.45
C ILE A 21 17.81 -2.29 21.02
N LEU A 22 17.16 -1.95 22.14
CA LEU A 22 15.97 -2.69 22.61
C LEU A 22 14.72 -1.81 22.56
N GLY A 23 14.71 -0.73 21.80
CA GLY A 23 13.61 0.20 21.71
C GLY A 23 13.10 0.42 20.29
N GLY A 24 12.94 -0.63 19.47
CA GLY A 24 12.30 -0.53 18.16
C GLY A 24 10.87 0.01 18.25
N PRO A 25 10.26 0.42 17.11
CA PRO A 25 8.91 1.01 17.07
C PRO A 25 7.89 0.22 17.87
N PHE A 26 7.96 -1.10 17.78
CA PHE A 26 7.04 -2.01 18.47
C PHE A 26 7.12 -1.93 19.99
N GLN A 27 8.30 -1.82 20.59
CA GLN A 27 8.42 -1.73 22.06
C GLN A 27 7.82 -0.42 22.60
N GLY A 28 7.84 0.66 21.81
CA GLY A 28 7.13 1.89 22.15
C GLY A 28 5.62 1.69 22.26
N PHE A 29 5.03 0.84 21.42
CA PHE A 29 3.60 0.48 21.50
C PHE A 29 3.29 -0.48 22.63
N VAL A 30 4.19 -1.42 22.97
CA VAL A 30 3.96 -2.48 23.96
C VAL A 30 4.23 -2.01 25.39
N ALA A 31 5.20 -1.13 25.63
CA ALA A 31 5.76 -0.84 26.94
C ALA A 31 4.91 0.10 27.84
N ARG A 32 3.76 0.61 27.38
CA ARG A 32 2.91 1.49 28.21
C ARG A 32 1.66 0.76 28.70
N PRO A 33 1.40 0.72 30.01
CA PRO A 33 0.13 0.19 30.53
C PRO A 33 -1.04 1.06 30.09
N ALA A 34 -2.16 0.41 29.72
CA ALA A 34 -3.41 1.07 29.45
C ALA A 34 -3.87 1.87 30.68
N GLY A 35 -3.68 3.17 30.69
CA GLY A 35 -4.05 4.02 31.82
C GLY A 35 -3.31 5.35 31.94
N ALA A 36 -2.18 5.51 31.23
CA ALA A 36 -1.51 6.79 31.16
C ALA A 36 -1.90 7.49 29.84
N VAL A 37 -3.08 8.06 29.77
CA VAL A 37 -3.37 9.14 28.83
C VAL A 37 -2.54 10.34 29.32
N SER A 38 -1.26 10.33 28.98
CA SER A 38 -0.48 11.55 28.96
C SER A 38 -1.24 12.49 28.03
N ALA A 39 -1.63 13.68 28.55
CA ALA A 39 -2.26 14.69 27.71
C ALA A 39 -1.40 14.82 26.43
N ALA A 40 -2.01 14.51 25.30
CA ALA A 40 -1.37 14.66 24.01
C ALA A 40 -0.75 16.06 23.98
N PRO A 41 0.50 16.25 23.44
CA PRO A 41 0.89 17.58 23.04
C PRO A 41 -0.29 18.08 22.22
N ALA A 42 -0.78 19.29 22.53
CA ALA A 42 -1.93 19.86 21.83
C ALA A 42 -1.54 19.92 20.35
N PHE A 43 -1.88 18.87 19.59
CA PHE A 43 -1.68 18.81 18.14
C PHE A 43 -2.51 19.98 17.61
N ARG A 44 -1.83 20.90 16.98
CA ARG A 44 -2.41 22.18 16.58
C ARG A 44 -3.48 21.90 15.57
N SER A 45 -4.60 22.58 15.67
CA SER A 45 -5.69 22.50 14.72
C SER A 45 -5.16 22.71 13.30
N LEU A 46 -5.61 21.89 12.36
CA LEU A 46 -5.32 22.03 10.94
C LEU A 46 -5.84 23.39 10.44
N ARG A 47 -5.04 24.06 9.61
CA ARG A 47 -5.34 25.37 9.07
C ARG A 47 -5.27 25.36 7.55
N PRO A 48 -6.06 26.22 6.86
CA PRO A 48 -5.91 26.43 5.44
C PRO A 48 -4.50 26.95 5.15
N ILE A 49 -3.74 26.20 4.32
CA ILE A 49 -2.40 26.59 3.86
C ILE A 49 -2.47 26.85 2.36
N PRO A 50 -1.96 27.99 1.86
CA PRO A 50 -1.86 28.22 0.41
C PRO A 50 -0.83 27.31 -0.23
N ASP A 51 -1.19 26.72 -1.38
CA ASP A 51 -0.29 25.96 -2.24
C ASP A 51 0.80 26.86 -2.82
N LEU A 52 2.06 26.48 -2.70
CA LEU A 52 3.17 27.22 -3.28
C LEU A 52 3.18 27.25 -4.81
N ARG A 53 2.38 26.38 -5.46
CA ARG A 53 2.20 26.39 -6.93
C ARG A 53 1.46 27.63 -7.41
N ASP A 54 0.34 27.97 -6.77
CA ASP A 54 -0.61 28.95 -7.30
C ASP A 54 -1.40 29.73 -6.22
N GLY A 55 -1.13 29.51 -4.95
CA GLY A 55 -1.79 30.19 -3.83
C GLY A 55 -3.18 29.67 -3.46
N GLN A 56 -3.72 28.66 -4.15
CA GLN A 56 -5.00 28.05 -3.79
C GLN A 56 -4.87 27.17 -2.56
N VAL A 57 -5.92 27.10 -1.75
CA VAL A 57 -5.97 26.21 -0.59
C VAL A 57 -6.54 24.86 -1.01
N ARG A 58 -5.70 23.82 -0.97
CA ARG A 58 -6.06 22.44 -1.27
C ARG A 58 -5.96 21.53 -0.05
N LEU A 59 -5.09 21.89 0.89
CA LEU A 59 -4.88 21.15 2.13
C LEU A 59 -5.01 22.08 3.34
N HIS A 60 -5.55 21.52 4.44
CA HIS A 60 -5.35 22.08 5.76
C HIS A 60 -4.22 21.29 6.43
N LEU A 61 -3.25 21.98 7.00
CA LEU A 61 -2.07 21.41 7.65
C LEU A 61 -1.82 22.03 9.02
N PRO A 62 -0.99 21.44 9.89
CA PRO A 62 -0.54 22.06 11.12
C PRO A 62 0.24 23.36 10.85
N GLU A 63 0.31 24.24 11.84
CA GLU A 63 1.03 25.50 11.73
C GLU A 63 2.54 25.27 11.48
N GLY A 64 3.10 26.01 10.51
CA GLY A 64 4.51 25.93 10.12
C GLY A 64 4.78 24.96 8.98
N PHE A 65 3.78 24.19 8.55
CA PHE A 65 3.89 23.36 7.37
C PHE A 65 3.57 24.14 6.10
N GLN A 66 4.15 23.69 4.99
CA GLN A 66 3.91 24.18 3.63
C GLN A 66 3.77 22.99 2.68
N TYR A 67 3.22 23.24 1.50
CA TYR A 67 3.16 22.23 0.45
C TYR A 67 3.17 22.85 -0.94
N ARG A 68 3.54 22.02 -1.92
CA ARG A 68 3.39 22.28 -3.35
C ARG A 68 2.67 21.10 -3.99
N SER A 69 1.63 21.37 -4.79
CA SER A 69 1.00 20.38 -5.64
C SER A 69 1.64 20.33 -7.02
N PHE A 70 1.61 19.16 -7.66
CA PHE A 70 2.04 18.95 -9.04
C PHE A 70 1.26 17.80 -9.68
N HIS A 71 1.38 17.62 -10.99
CA HIS A 71 0.70 16.58 -11.76
C HIS A 71 -0.82 16.56 -11.52
N ASP A 72 -1.45 17.72 -11.68
CA ASP A 72 -2.89 17.90 -11.55
C ASP A 72 -3.58 17.46 -12.84
N THR A 73 -4.21 16.29 -12.85
CA THR A 73 -4.87 15.72 -14.03
C THR A 73 -6.28 16.23 -14.27
N GLU A 74 -6.75 17.25 -13.54
CA GLU A 74 -7.86 18.08 -14.03
C GLU A 74 -7.49 18.78 -15.35
N PHE A 75 -6.19 18.97 -15.58
CA PHE A 75 -5.62 19.53 -16.80
C PHE A 75 -4.78 18.48 -17.52
N THR A 76 -4.61 18.65 -18.82
CA THR A 76 -3.72 17.78 -19.58
C THR A 76 -2.27 17.99 -19.13
N VAL A 77 -1.65 16.96 -18.59
CA VAL A 77 -0.23 16.92 -18.26
C VAL A 77 0.46 15.99 -19.26
N LEU A 78 1.46 16.49 -19.97
CA LEU A 78 2.30 15.68 -20.85
C LEU A 78 3.60 15.34 -20.13
N LEU A 79 3.96 14.07 -20.14
CA LEU A 79 5.24 13.57 -19.65
C LEU A 79 6.32 13.73 -20.72
N ASP A 80 7.59 13.60 -20.33
CA ASP A 80 8.74 13.78 -21.25
C ASP A 80 8.79 12.72 -22.36
N ASP A 81 8.15 11.58 -22.17
CA ASP A 81 7.99 10.55 -23.21
C ASP A 81 6.79 10.78 -24.14
N GLY A 82 6.09 11.91 -24.01
CA GLY A 82 4.91 12.27 -24.77
C GLY A 82 3.59 11.67 -24.29
N THR A 83 3.61 10.92 -23.21
CA THR A 83 2.40 10.33 -22.61
C THR A 83 1.54 11.40 -21.98
N THR A 84 0.22 11.35 -22.19
CA THR A 84 -0.73 12.06 -21.33
C THR A 84 -0.81 11.33 -20.00
N LEU A 85 -0.48 12.03 -18.91
CA LEU A 85 -0.47 11.47 -17.57
C LEU A 85 -1.88 10.94 -17.19
N PRO A 86 -2.01 9.65 -16.81
CA PRO A 86 -3.27 9.12 -16.29
C PRO A 86 -3.65 9.76 -14.95
N GLY A 87 -4.92 9.68 -14.61
CA GLY A 87 -5.40 9.96 -13.26
C GLY A 87 -5.14 8.80 -12.28
N ARG A 88 -5.96 8.70 -11.23
CA ARG A 88 -5.89 7.64 -10.22
C ARG A 88 -4.47 7.41 -9.72
N HIS A 89 -3.85 8.50 -9.24
CA HIS A 89 -2.53 8.45 -8.60
C HIS A 89 -2.66 7.73 -7.27
N ASP A 90 -1.96 6.61 -7.12
CA ASP A 90 -2.10 5.75 -5.96
C ASP A 90 -0.75 5.47 -5.29
N GLY A 91 -0.50 4.24 -4.82
CA GLY A 91 0.70 3.82 -4.12
C GLY A 91 1.98 4.36 -4.73
N MET A 92 2.90 4.79 -3.89
CA MET A 92 4.10 5.48 -4.32
C MET A 92 5.24 5.28 -3.33
N ALA A 93 6.47 5.23 -3.85
CA ALA A 93 7.66 5.31 -3.02
C ALA A 93 8.67 6.34 -3.52
N ALA A 94 9.47 6.85 -2.59
CA ALA A 94 10.49 7.87 -2.81
C ALA A 94 11.89 7.28 -2.68
N PHE A 95 12.72 7.47 -3.70
CA PHE A 95 14.08 6.96 -3.78
C PHE A 95 15.10 8.09 -4.02
N PRO A 96 16.37 7.92 -3.60
CA PRO A 96 17.40 8.91 -3.89
C PRO A 96 17.58 9.12 -5.40
N ALA A 97 17.65 10.38 -5.83
CA ALA A 97 18.05 10.77 -7.18
C ALA A 97 19.34 11.56 -7.15
N SER A 98 19.88 11.92 -8.33
CA SER A 98 21.04 12.80 -8.44
C SER A 98 20.70 14.21 -7.95
N ASN A 99 21.72 14.98 -7.58
CA ASN A 99 21.61 16.41 -7.24
C ASN A 99 20.65 16.73 -6.08
N GLY A 100 20.38 15.76 -5.18
CA GLY A 100 19.47 15.96 -4.04
C GLY A 100 17.97 15.90 -4.42
N ASN A 101 17.64 15.60 -5.66
CA ASN A 101 16.29 15.28 -6.08
C ASN A 101 15.86 13.90 -5.54
N VAL A 102 14.60 13.59 -5.78
CA VAL A 102 13.94 12.34 -5.39
C VAL A 102 13.30 11.73 -6.61
N TRP A 103 13.49 10.43 -6.82
CA TRP A 103 12.65 9.64 -7.71
C TRP A 103 11.40 9.19 -6.96
N LEU A 104 10.25 9.51 -7.49
CA LEU A 104 8.98 8.88 -7.11
C LEU A 104 8.64 7.85 -8.18
N VAL A 105 8.32 6.62 -7.76
CA VAL A 105 7.63 5.65 -8.61
C VAL A 105 6.20 5.59 -8.11
N ARG A 106 5.25 5.95 -8.97
CA ARG A 106 3.85 6.19 -8.63
C ARG A 106 2.94 5.32 -9.48
N ASN A 107 2.02 4.63 -8.84
CA ASN A 107 0.99 3.80 -9.45
C ASN A 107 -0.13 4.64 -10.08
N HIS A 108 -0.80 4.02 -11.06
CA HIS A 108 -2.05 4.47 -11.63
C HIS A 108 -3.06 3.32 -11.59
N GLU A 109 -3.97 3.39 -10.65
CA GLU A 109 -4.98 2.36 -10.41
C GLU A 109 -6.10 2.48 -11.43
N VAL A 110 -5.83 2.09 -12.67
CA VAL A 110 -6.81 2.11 -13.75
C VAL A 110 -7.29 0.71 -14.04
N ASN A 111 -8.58 0.50 -13.84
CA ASN A 111 -9.26 -0.77 -14.11
C ASN A 111 -9.85 -0.79 -15.53
N ASN A 112 -10.43 -1.93 -15.88
CA ASN A 112 -11.07 -2.29 -17.15
C ASN A 112 -10.10 -2.46 -18.34
N PRO A 113 -10.45 -3.34 -19.26
CA PRO A 113 -9.72 -3.48 -20.52
C PRO A 113 -9.77 -2.21 -21.36
N GLY A 114 -8.62 -1.85 -21.93
CA GLY A 114 -8.48 -0.69 -22.82
C GLY A 114 -7.04 -0.48 -23.24
N ALA A 115 -6.80 0.53 -24.08
CA ALA A 115 -5.45 0.79 -24.56
C ALA A 115 -4.52 1.23 -23.41
N PRO A 116 -3.31 0.63 -23.30
CA PRO A 116 -2.32 1.03 -22.32
C PRO A 116 -1.84 2.46 -22.58
N PHE A 117 -1.46 3.16 -21.52
CA PHE A 117 -0.79 4.46 -21.66
C PHE A 117 0.72 4.29 -21.90
N GLY A 118 1.33 5.32 -22.45
CA GLY A 118 2.78 5.40 -22.65
C GLY A 118 3.35 4.57 -23.80
N PRO A 119 4.63 4.75 -24.07
CA PRO A 119 5.35 4.08 -25.15
C PRO A 119 5.83 2.68 -24.75
N GLY A 120 6.32 1.93 -25.75
CA GLY A 120 6.92 0.61 -25.59
C GLY A 120 5.91 -0.53 -25.65
N THR A 121 6.39 -1.77 -25.49
CA THR A 121 5.54 -2.95 -25.47
C THR A 121 4.94 -3.11 -24.07
N PRO A 122 3.61 -3.05 -23.91
CA PRO A 122 2.95 -3.21 -22.63
C PRO A 122 3.00 -4.68 -22.16
N TYR A 123 2.71 -4.93 -20.87
CA TYR A 123 2.49 -6.27 -20.35
C TYR A 123 1.28 -6.92 -21.02
N ASP A 124 0.12 -6.26 -20.99
CA ASP A 124 -1.06 -6.61 -21.77
C ASP A 124 -1.41 -5.44 -22.71
N ALA A 125 -1.67 -5.76 -23.98
CA ALA A 125 -2.09 -4.77 -24.98
C ALA A 125 -3.47 -4.14 -24.69
N MET A 126 -4.19 -4.69 -23.72
CA MET A 126 -5.50 -4.24 -23.26
C MET A 126 -5.51 -3.89 -21.76
N GLY A 127 -4.36 -3.76 -21.10
CA GLY A 127 -4.24 -3.31 -19.72
C GLY A 127 -4.04 -1.79 -19.64
N GLN A 128 -4.85 -1.08 -18.87
CA GLN A 128 -4.80 0.38 -18.75
C GLN A 128 -3.99 0.89 -17.55
N GLY A 129 -3.63 0.02 -16.61
CA GLY A 129 -2.82 0.37 -15.43
C GLY A 129 -1.33 0.45 -15.72
N GLY A 130 -0.58 0.81 -14.70
CA GLY A 130 0.88 0.91 -14.74
C GLY A 130 1.44 1.92 -13.76
N THR A 131 2.70 2.34 -14.01
CA THR A 131 3.40 3.29 -13.16
C THR A 131 4.04 4.43 -13.96
N THR A 132 4.23 5.57 -13.30
CA THR A 132 5.07 6.67 -13.78
C THR A 132 6.23 6.91 -12.81
N SER A 133 7.44 7.14 -13.36
CA SER A 133 8.58 7.63 -12.60
C SER A 133 8.69 9.13 -12.74
N VAL A 134 8.87 9.83 -11.59
CA VAL A 134 8.92 11.29 -11.52
C VAL A 134 10.17 11.72 -10.76
N GLU A 135 11.09 12.41 -11.39
CA GLU A 135 12.17 13.09 -10.67
C GLU A 135 11.68 14.45 -10.20
N VAL A 136 11.76 14.69 -8.91
CA VAL A 136 11.20 15.87 -8.26
C VAL A 136 12.18 16.41 -7.21
N SER A 137 12.26 17.75 -7.09
CA SER A 137 12.99 18.36 -5.97
C SER A 137 12.26 18.17 -4.64
N PRO A 138 12.95 18.27 -3.49
CA PRO A 138 12.31 18.12 -2.18
C PRO A 138 11.15 19.10 -1.92
N ASP A 139 11.10 20.22 -2.61
CA ASP A 139 10.02 21.21 -2.53
C ASP A 139 8.93 21.04 -3.63
N GLY A 140 8.93 19.91 -4.35
CA GLY A 140 7.85 19.53 -5.25
C GLY A 140 7.94 20.14 -6.65
N VAL A 141 9.12 20.54 -7.15
CA VAL A 141 9.31 20.96 -8.54
C VAL A 141 9.74 19.77 -9.38
N VAL A 142 8.92 19.39 -10.35
CA VAL A 142 9.18 18.26 -11.26
C VAL A 142 10.33 18.61 -12.22
N ALA A 143 11.34 17.75 -12.28
CA ALA A 143 12.48 17.86 -13.20
C ALA A 143 12.26 17.04 -14.48
N GLN A 144 11.74 15.82 -14.33
CA GLN A 144 11.33 14.96 -15.45
C GLN A 144 10.30 13.93 -15.00
N ALA A 145 9.54 13.39 -15.94
CA ALA A 145 8.59 12.31 -15.69
C ALA A 145 8.32 11.48 -16.94
N PHE A 146 8.19 10.16 -16.76
CA PHE A 146 7.94 9.24 -17.86
C PHE A 146 7.18 7.98 -17.38
N THR A 147 6.60 7.24 -18.33
CA THR A 147 5.99 5.92 -18.08
C THR A 147 7.07 4.90 -17.74
N SER A 148 6.96 4.22 -16.60
CA SER A 148 7.94 3.20 -16.15
C SER A 148 7.43 1.77 -16.24
N LEU A 149 6.12 1.56 -16.21
CA LEU A 149 5.43 0.30 -16.48
C LEU A 149 4.08 0.60 -17.12
N ASN A 150 3.63 -0.22 -18.05
CA ASN A 150 2.31 -0.11 -18.67
C ASN A 150 1.73 -1.47 -19.06
N GLY A 151 0.40 -1.52 -19.22
CA GLY A 151 -0.30 -2.74 -19.61
C GLY A 151 -0.68 -3.65 -18.44
N THR A 152 -0.56 -3.19 -17.22
CA THR A 152 -1.10 -3.83 -16.02
C THR A 152 -2.53 -3.35 -15.74
N GLN A 153 -3.15 -3.80 -14.64
CA GLN A 153 -4.49 -3.36 -14.21
C GLN A 153 -4.52 -3.08 -12.72
N MET A 154 -5.32 -2.07 -12.30
CA MET A 154 -5.54 -1.73 -10.90
C MET A 154 -4.23 -1.72 -10.08
N ASN A 155 -3.26 -0.94 -10.51
CA ASN A 155 -2.05 -0.75 -9.72
C ASN A 155 -2.38 0.18 -8.55
N CYS A 156 -2.74 -0.41 -7.41
CA CYS A 156 -3.12 0.28 -6.19
C CYS A 156 -1.89 0.66 -5.36
N SER A 157 -1.43 -0.18 -4.47
CA SER A 157 -0.27 0.08 -3.65
C SER A 157 0.94 -0.79 -4.02
N GLY A 158 1.79 -1.14 -3.06
CA GLY A 158 3.02 -1.90 -3.27
C GLY A 158 4.02 -1.72 -2.13
N GLY A 159 5.32 -1.79 -2.44
CA GLY A 159 6.36 -1.62 -1.43
C GLY A 159 7.73 -1.25 -1.99
N PRO A 160 8.51 -0.40 -1.26
CA PRO A 160 9.88 -0.06 -1.63
C PRO A 160 10.84 -1.19 -1.30
N MET A 161 11.74 -1.47 -2.24
CA MET A 161 12.83 -2.43 -2.05
C MET A 161 14.12 -1.69 -1.70
N PRO A 162 14.97 -2.25 -0.81
CA PRO A 162 16.18 -1.57 -0.34
C PRO A 162 17.24 -1.36 -1.43
N TRP A 163 17.13 -2.04 -2.54
CA TRP A 163 18.01 -1.85 -3.71
C TRP A 163 17.54 -0.79 -4.70
N GLY A 164 16.48 -0.02 -4.36
CA GLY A 164 16.02 1.10 -5.18
C GLY A 164 14.98 0.74 -6.24
N SER A 165 14.19 -0.30 -6.01
CA SER A 165 13.03 -0.65 -6.81
C SER A 165 11.73 -0.47 -6.02
N TRP A 166 10.64 -0.23 -6.73
CA TRP A 166 9.27 -0.32 -6.27
C TRP A 166 8.66 -1.64 -6.73
N ILE A 167 8.01 -2.37 -5.84
CA ILE A 167 7.10 -3.43 -6.23
C ILE A 167 5.71 -2.84 -6.32
N THR A 168 5.09 -2.88 -7.49
CA THR A 168 3.70 -2.47 -7.70
C THR A 168 2.78 -3.68 -7.71
N CYS A 169 1.59 -3.52 -7.16
CA CYS A 169 0.58 -4.55 -6.97
C CYS A 169 -0.60 -4.37 -7.92
N GLU A 170 -1.11 -5.46 -8.49
CA GLU A 170 -2.40 -5.47 -9.19
C GLU A 170 -3.50 -5.94 -8.23
N GLU A 171 -4.42 -5.05 -7.87
CA GLU A 171 -5.56 -5.33 -6.98
C GLU A 171 -6.73 -5.93 -7.79
N THR A 172 -6.48 -6.98 -8.51
CA THR A 172 -7.47 -7.65 -9.35
C THR A 172 -7.08 -9.10 -9.58
N ILE A 173 -8.01 -9.88 -10.10
CA ILE A 173 -7.77 -11.25 -10.60
C ILE A 173 -8.15 -11.35 -12.08
N ASN A 174 -8.39 -10.24 -12.75
CA ASN A 174 -8.84 -10.19 -14.13
C ASN A 174 -7.92 -10.98 -15.08
N GLY A 175 -8.49 -11.41 -16.19
CA GLY A 175 -7.76 -12.14 -17.23
C GLY A 175 -8.72 -12.74 -18.25
N PRO A 176 -8.22 -13.27 -19.37
CA PRO A 176 -9.08 -13.92 -20.36
C PRO A 176 -9.76 -15.18 -19.83
N ASP A 177 -9.27 -15.70 -18.70
CA ASP A 177 -9.73 -16.92 -18.01
C ASP A 177 -10.69 -16.64 -16.84
N VAL A 178 -11.07 -15.37 -16.60
CA VAL A 178 -11.95 -14.94 -15.50
C VAL A 178 -13.07 -14.04 -16.04
N GLY A 179 -14.28 -14.22 -15.55
CA GLY A 179 -15.45 -13.40 -15.87
C GLY A 179 -15.28 -11.95 -15.44
N ALA A 180 -16.24 -11.10 -15.83
CA ALA A 180 -16.23 -9.68 -15.44
C ALA A 180 -16.20 -9.52 -13.91
N ASP A 181 -15.47 -8.51 -13.45
CA ASP A 181 -15.43 -8.09 -12.05
C ASP A 181 -16.68 -7.24 -11.68
N PHE A 182 -16.62 -6.56 -10.54
CA PHE A 182 -17.68 -5.68 -10.02
C PHE A 182 -18.11 -4.56 -10.98
N THR A 183 -17.27 -4.19 -11.94
CA THR A 183 -17.61 -3.17 -12.96
C THR A 183 -18.56 -3.69 -14.02
N GLY A 184 -18.68 -5.01 -14.17
CA GLY A 184 -19.45 -5.68 -15.20
C GLY A 184 -18.83 -5.59 -16.60
N VAL A 185 -17.62 -5.03 -16.73
CA VAL A 185 -16.91 -4.96 -18.02
C VAL A 185 -16.28 -6.32 -18.34
N SER A 186 -16.45 -6.77 -19.57
CA SER A 186 -15.95 -8.08 -19.99
C SER A 186 -14.44 -8.12 -20.15
N ASN A 187 -13.81 -9.16 -19.58
CA ASN A 187 -12.38 -9.43 -19.67
C ASN A 187 -11.94 -10.12 -20.98
N VAL A 188 -12.85 -10.41 -21.88
CA VAL A 188 -12.62 -11.22 -23.10
C VAL A 188 -11.54 -10.67 -24.02
N THR A 189 -11.22 -9.38 -23.94
CA THR A 189 -10.18 -8.73 -24.75
C THR A 189 -8.81 -8.73 -24.10
N LEU A 190 -8.70 -9.05 -22.83
CA LEU A 190 -7.42 -9.21 -22.14
C LEU A 190 -6.62 -10.35 -22.77
N GLN A 191 -5.31 -10.20 -22.85
CA GLN A 191 -4.37 -11.15 -23.45
C GLN A 191 -3.51 -11.84 -22.40
N GLN A 192 -3.38 -11.22 -21.23
CA GLN A 192 -2.63 -11.71 -20.08
C GLN A 192 -3.54 -11.93 -18.88
N ARG A 193 -3.06 -12.69 -17.92
CA ARG A 193 -3.65 -12.80 -16.59
C ARG A 193 -3.09 -11.71 -15.71
N HIS A 194 -3.92 -11.14 -14.89
CA HIS A 194 -3.60 -10.11 -13.91
C HIS A 194 -3.79 -10.63 -12.48
N GLY A 195 -3.43 -9.83 -11.48
CA GLY A 195 -3.41 -10.20 -10.08
C GLY A 195 -2.02 -10.58 -9.58
N PHE A 196 -1.01 -9.93 -10.12
CA PHE A 196 0.40 -10.17 -9.81
C PHE A 196 1.10 -8.91 -9.32
N ILE A 197 2.33 -9.09 -8.86
CA ILE A 197 3.25 -8.01 -8.53
C ILE A 197 4.35 -7.87 -9.58
N PHE A 198 4.83 -6.62 -9.77
CA PHE A 198 5.87 -6.29 -10.76
C PHE A 198 6.94 -5.41 -10.15
N GLU A 199 8.20 -5.62 -10.53
CA GLU A 199 9.30 -4.78 -10.11
C GLU A 199 9.51 -3.61 -11.07
N VAL A 200 9.69 -2.40 -10.51
CA VAL A 200 9.92 -1.15 -11.22
C VAL A 200 11.14 -0.44 -10.61
N PRO A 201 12.29 -0.39 -11.29
CA PRO A 201 13.46 0.33 -10.78
C PRO A 201 13.20 1.84 -10.73
N ALA A 202 13.64 2.50 -9.66
CA ALA A 202 13.54 3.95 -9.53
C ALA A 202 14.32 4.64 -10.67
N GLY A 203 13.63 5.56 -11.39
CA GLY A 203 14.22 6.23 -12.56
C GLY A 203 14.52 5.32 -13.76
N GLY A 204 13.98 4.09 -13.78
CA GLY A 204 14.16 3.09 -14.83
C GLY A 204 12.84 2.56 -15.40
N GLN A 205 12.96 1.55 -16.26
CA GLN A 205 11.83 0.83 -16.86
C GLN A 205 11.69 -0.54 -16.21
N SER A 206 10.46 -0.96 -15.92
CA SER A 206 10.15 -2.33 -15.54
C SER A 206 10.50 -3.30 -16.69
N ASN A 207 10.91 -4.52 -16.34
CA ASN A 207 11.07 -5.61 -17.30
C ASN A 207 9.71 -6.19 -17.74
N ARG A 208 8.62 -5.76 -17.11
CA ARG A 208 7.23 -6.21 -17.36
C ARG A 208 7.02 -7.73 -17.18
N GLN A 209 7.81 -8.33 -16.30
CA GLN A 209 7.65 -9.73 -15.94
C GLN A 209 6.95 -9.82 -14.58
N PRO A 210 5.80 -10.50 -14.49
CA PRO A 210 5.12 -10.72 -13.23
C PRO A 210 5.88 -11.71 -12.34
N ILE A 211 5.85 -11.51 -11.04
CA ILE A 211 6.36 -12.45 -10.05
C ILE A 211 5.19 -13.36 -9.65
N THR A 212 4.96 -14.40 -10.47
CA THR A 212 3.72 -15.17 -10.42
C THR A 212 3.61 -16.05 -9.18
N ASN A 213 4.71 -16.58 -8.65
CA ASN A 213 4.67 -17.44 -7.45
C ASN A 213 4.47 -16.63 -6.15
N ALA A 214 4.53 -15.29 -6.21
CA ALA A 214 4.08 -14.45 -5.11
C ALA A 214 2.54 -14.45 -4.95
N GLY A 215 1.83 -15.10 -5.84
CA GLY A 215 0.38 -15.30 -5.80
C GLY A 215 -0.36 -14.59 -6.93
N ARG A 216 -1.54 -15.13 -7.29
CA ARG A 216 -2.52 -14.48 -8.15
C ARG A 216 -3.78 -14.21 -7.32
N PHE A 217 -3.85 -13.04 -6.72
CA PHE A 217 -4.97 -12.54 -5.91
C PHE A 217 -5.03 -11.02 -6.01
N ALA A 218 -6.01 -10.37 -5.41
CA ALA A 218 -6.10 -8.91 -5.36
C ALA A 218 -5.00 -8.36 -4.45
N HIS A 219 -3.79 -8.18 -5.01
CA HIS A 219 -2.64 -7.66 -4.27
C HIS A 219 -2.83 -6.18 -3.96
N GLU A 220 -2.63 -5.82 -2.68
CA GLU A 220 -2.66 -4.42 -2.28
C GLU A 220 -1.25 -3.88 -2.00
N ALA A 221 -0.57 -4.36 -0.98
CA ALA A 221 0.74 -3.84 -0.61
C ALA A 221 1.79 -4.93 -0.38
N VAL A 222 3.05 -4.47 -0.39
CA VAL A 222 4.23 -5.30 -0.10
C VAL A 222 5.08 -4.63 0.97
N ALA A 223 5.42 -5.37 2.02
CA ALA A 223 6.45 -4.98 2.99
C ALA A 223 7.62 -5.97 2.91
N PHE A 224 8.83 -5.47 2.68
CA PHE A 224 10.02 -6.31 2.52
C PHE A 224 10.84 -6.34 3.82
N ASP A 225 11.10 -7.54 4.35
CA ASP A 225 12.05 -7.74 5.44
C ASP A 225 13.47 -7.97 4.87
N PRO A 226 14.38 -6.99 4.98
CA PRO A 226 15.72 -7.11 4.44
C PRO A 226 16.62 -8.09 5.24
N VAL A 227 16.20 -8.52 6.43
CA VAL A 227 16.97 -9.47 7.25
C VAL A 227 16.83 -10.88 6.72
N ASP A 228 15.60 -11.30 6.45
CA ASP A 228 15.30 -12.67 5.98
C ASP A 228 15.04 -12.73 4.47
N GLY A 229 14.89 -11.58 3.79
CA GLY A 229 14.64 -11.52 2.34
C GLY A 229 13.21 -11.91 1.97
N VAL A 230 12.25 -11.74 2.88
CA VAL A 230 10.86 -12.15 2.74
C VAL A 230 9.99 -10.95 2.37
N LEU A 231 9.06 -11.15 1.42
CA LEU A 231 8.01 -10.20 1.11
C LEU A 231 6.74 -10.59 1.88
N TYR A 232 6.18 -9.64 2.61
CA TYR A 232 4.86 -9.74 3.23
C TYR A 232 3.85 -9.02 2.36
N LEU A 233 2.72 -9.69 2.07
CA LEU A 233 1.75 -9.28 1.06
C LEU A 233 0.38 -9.17 1.69
N THR A 234 -0.33 -8.08 1.39
CA THR A 234 -1.72 -7.89 1.76
C THR A 234 -2.64 -8.17 0.58
N GLU A 235 -3.84 -8.65 0.88
CA GLU A 235 -4.92 -8.91 -0.07
C GLU A 235 -6.11 -8.00 0.25
N ASP A 236 -6.53 -7.12 -0.67
CA ASP A 236 -7.86 -6.53 -0.58
C ASP A 236 -8.87 -7.37 -1.37
N ASN A 237 -9.53 -8.25 -0.67
CA ASN A 237 -10.67 -8.98 -1.23
C ASN A 237 -11.95 -8.29 -0.81
N PHE A 238 -12.43 -7.35 -1.63
CA PHE A 238 -13.52 -6.43 -1.26
C PHE A 238 -14.73 -7.10 -0.62
N GLY A 239 -15.28 -8.14 -1.23
CA GLY A 239 -16.51 -8.78 -0.78
C GLY A 239 -16.32 -10.04 0.08
N PHE A 240 -15.07 -10.45 0.35
CA PHE A 240 -14.73 -11.73 0.97
C PHE A 240 -13.64 -11.56 2.03
N PRO A 241 -13.40 -12.59 2.87
CA PRO A 241 -12.25 -12.57 3.79
C PRO A 241 -10.93 -12.43 3.07
N SER A 242 -10.07 -11.55 3.54
CA SER A 242 -8.73 -11.30 3.04
C SER A 242 -7.66 -12.09 3.78
N GLY A 243 -6.60 -12.51 3.07
CA GLY A 243 -5.43 -13.16 3.63
C GLY A 243 -4.26 -12.20 3.86
N PHE A 244 -3.40 -12.52 4.83
CA PHE A 244 -2.08 -11.94 4.96
C PHE A 244 -1.05 -13.00 4.60
N TYR A 245 -0.21 -12.72 3.61
CA TYR A 245 0.69 -13.70 3.04
C TYR A 245 2.15 -13.31 3.24
N ARG A 246 3.04 -14.30 3.06
CA ARG A 246 4.46 -14.06 2.82
C ARG A 246 4.93 -14.84 1.61
N TYR A 247 5.77 -14.21 0.82
CA TYR A 247 6.51 -14.85 -0.26
C TYR A 247 7.97 -14.96 0.14
N ILE A 248 8.51 -16.17 0.11
CA ILE A 248 9.90 -16.49 0.42
C ILE A 248 10.59 -16.78 -0.91
N PRO A 249 11.35 -15.85 -1.50
CA PRO A 249 12.10 -16.09 -2.71
C PRO A 249 13.09 -17.23 -2.52
N SER A 250 13.40 -17.97 -3.60
CA SER A 250 14.38 -19.08 -3.54
C SER A 250 15.81 -18.60 -3.24
N THR A 251 16.10 -17.36 -3.59
CA THR A 251 17.32 -16.64 -3.25
C THR A 251 16.99 -15.32 -2.58
N ASN A 252 17.87 -14.85 -1.69
CA ASN A 252 17.68 -13.54 -1.07
C ASN A 252 18.01 -12.43 -2.08
N PRO A 253 17.03 -11.67 -2.60
CA PRO A 253 17.27 -10.64 -3.58
C PRO A 253 18.04 -9.47 -2.96
N MET A 254 18.98 -8.90 -3.70
CA MET A 254 19.84 -7.77 -3.30
C MET A 254 19.90 -6.68 -4.35
N GLU A 255 19.49 -6.96 -5.57
CA GLU A 255 19.54 -6.07 -6.73
C GLU A 255 18.27 -6.19 -7.56
N THR A 256 18.01 -5.17 -8.38
CA THR A 256 16.89 -5.17 -9.33
C THR A 256 16.97 -6.38 -10.28
N GLY A 257 15.86 -7.10 -10.41
CA GLY A 257 15.74 -8.27 -11.28
C GLY A 257 16.14 -9.59 -10.62
N GLU A 258 16.56 -9.59 -9.36
CA GLU A 258 16.87 -10.81 -8.61
C GLU A 258 15.66 -11.43 -7.90
N LEU A 259 14.55 -10.72 -7.82
CA LEU A 259 13.33 -11.27 -7.24
C LEU A 259 12.74 -12.30 -8.21
N ASP A 260 12.85 -13.57 -7.83
CA ASP A 260 12.56 -14.73 -8.68
C ASP A 260 11.14 -15.28 -8.49
N ASN A 261 10.77 -16.21 -9.38
CA ASN A 261 9.51 -16.95 -9.38
C ASN A 261 9.62 -18.37 -8.77
N ASP A 262 10.77 -18.74 -8.20
CA ASP A 262 11.01 -20.09 -7.68
C ASP A 262 10.74 -20.21 -6.17
N GLY A 263 10.19 -19.16 -5.56
CA GLY A 263 9.87 -19.06 -4.13
C GLY A 263 8.58 -19.74 -3.73
N GLU A 264 8.28 -19.66 -2.43
CA GLU A 264 7.10 -20.26 -1.80
C GLU A 264 6.16 -19.18 -1.24
N LEU A 265 4.86 -19.29 -1.55
CA LEU A 265 3.80 -18.48 -0.95
C LEU A 265 3.19 -19.21 0.26
N GLN A 266 3.01 -18.46 1.35
CA GLN A 266 2.40 -18.99 2.57
C GLN A 266 1.40 -17.97 3.13
N MET A 267 0.31 -18.43 3.78
CA MET A 267 -0.69 -17.60 4.45
C MET A 267 -0.50 -17.66 5.96
N LEU A 268 -0.72 -16.55 6.65
CA LEU A 268 -0.66 -16.46 8.11
C LEU A 268 -1.77 -17.29 8.75
N ALA A 269 -1.43 -18.05 9.81
CA ALA A 269 -2.36 -18.75 10.69
C ALA A 269 -2.04 -18.42 12.14
N VAL A 270 -3.04 -18.49 13.02
CA VAL A 270 -2.86 -18.30 14.47
C VAL A 270 -2.63 -19.66 15.14
N VAL A 271 -1.56 -19.78 15.92
CA VAL A 271 -1.22 -21.02 16.61
C VAL A 271 -2.35 -21.44 17.55
N GLY A 272 -2.88 -22.65 17.33
CA GLY A 272 -3.95 -23.22 18.17
C GLY A 272 -5.36 -22.67 17.89
N GLU A 273 -5.52 -21.77 16.95
CA GLU A 273 -6.81 -21.18 16.56
C GLU A 273 -6.99 -21.18 15.03
N PRO A 274 -7.28 -22.36 14.45
CA PRO A 274 -7.43 -22.46 12.99
C PRO A 274 -8.62 -21.61 12.50
N ASN A 275 -8.41 -20.92 11.38
CA ASN A 275 -9.37 -19.98 10.81
C ASN A 275 -9.78 -18.86 11.79
N ALA A 276 -8.79 -18.32 12.53
CA ALA A 276 -9.02 -17.19 13.43
C ALA A 276 -9.65 -16.01 12.68
N ASP A 277 -10.77 -15.50 13.21
CA ASP A 277 -11.44 -14.29 12.69
C ASP A 277 -10.78 -13.04 13.26
N LEU A 278 -9.82 -12.50 12.52
CA LEU A 278 -9.13 -11.25 12.86
C LEU A 278 -9.80 -10.01 12.21
N ALA A 279 -10.81 -10.22 11.36
CA ALA A 279 -11.64 -9.15 10.81
C ALA A 279 -12.54 -8.51 11.88
N ALA A 280 -13.08 -9.33 12.78
CA ALA A 280 -13.92 -8.84 13.88
C ALA A 280 -13.10 -8.07 14.93
N ALA A 281 -13.82 -7.34 15.81
CA ALA A 281 -13.21 -6.62 16.92
C ALA A 281 -12.41 -7.53 17.83
N GLN A 282 -11.17 -7.16 18.11
CA GLN A 282 -10.25 -7.85 18.98
C GLN A 282 -10.00 -7.02 20.27
N PRO A 283 -9.59 -7.64 21.39
CA PRO A 283 -9.12 -6.86 22.53
C PRO A 283 -7.97 -5.94 22.14
N MET A 284 -8.02 -4.68 22.53
CA MET A 284 -6.94 -3.75 22.25
C MET A 284 -5.61 -4.29 22.76
N ARG A 285 -4.60 -4.28 21.87
CA ARG A 285 -3.26 -4.82 22.11
C ARG A 285 -3.21 -6.34 22.28
N ALA A 286 -4.25 -7.07 21.86
CA ALA A 286 -4.18 -8.52 21.77
C ALA A 286 -2.96 -8.94 20.96
N THR A 287 -2.33 -10.03 21.36
CA THR A 287 -1.18 -10.62 20.68
C THR A 287 -1.47 -12.08 20.36
N TYR A 288 -1.02 -12.51 19.20
CA TYR A 288 -1.21 -13.86 18.66
C TYR A 288 0.14 -14.42 18.25
N GLU A 289 0.47 -15.61 18.72
CA GLU A 289 1.55 -16.41 18.12
C GLU A 289 1.06 -16.91 16.77
N VAL A 290 1.89 -16.76 15.74
CA VAL A 290 1.50 -17.12 14.38
C VAL A 290 2.41 -18.18 13.77
N GLU A 291 1.83 -18.95 12.87
CA GLU A 291 2.50 -19.89 12.00
C GLU A 291 2.09 -19.62 10.55
N TRP A 292 2.68 -20.34 9.60
CA TRP A 292 2.44 -20.10 8.19
C TRP A 292 2.06 -21.37 7.48
N VAL A 293 0.95 -21.37 6.78
CA VAL A 293 0.45 -22.49 6.01
C VAL A 293 0.78 -22.32 4.51
N PRO A 294 1.23 -23.38 3.83
CA PRO A 294 1.65 -23.27 2.43
C PRO A 294 0.45 -23.11 1.48
N ILE A 295 0.66 -22.36 0.41
CA ILE A 295 -0.26 -22.27 -0.73
C ILE A 295 0.28 -23.16 -1.85
N ALA A 296 -0.46 -24.21 -2.18
CA ALA A 296 0.01 -25.24 -3.12
C ALA A 296 -0.05 -24.78 -4.60
N ASP A 297 -1.03 -23.96 -4.93
CA ASP A 297 -1.23 -23.39 -6.28
C ASP A 297 -1.33 -21.86 -6.15
N PRO A 298 -0.18 -21.16 -6.08
CA PRO A 298 -0.17 -19.71 -5.88
C PRO A 298 -0.61 -18.92 -7.13
N ALA A 299 -0.47 -19.46 -8.34
CA ALA A 299 -0.76 -18.79 -9.61
C ALA A 299 -1.82 -19.54 -10.44
N PRO A 300 -3.05 -19.67 -9.92
CA PRO A 300 -4.08 -20.48 -10.56
C PRO A 300 -4.41 -20.00 -11.97
N THR A 301 -4.74 -20.97 -12.82
CA THR A 301 -5.24 -20.73 -14.17
C THR A 301 -6.57 -21.42 -14.35
N PHE A 302 -7.50 -20.75 -15.02
CA PHE A 302 -8.85 -21.28 -15.22
C PHE A 302 -9.09 -21.58 -16.71
N PRO A 303 -9.98 -22.55 -17.02
CA PRO A 303 -10.33 -22.85 -18.40
C PRO A 303 -11.00 -21.66 -19.09
N PHE A 304 -10.62 -21.37 -20.32
CA PHE A 304 -11.28 -20.38 -21.17
C PHE A 304 -11.14 -20.71 -22.66
N THR A 305 -12.02 -20.10 -23.46
CA THR A 305 -11.94 -20.11 -24.93
C THR A 305 -11.64 -18.69 -25.40
N PRO A 306 -10.57 -18.46 -26.17
CA PRO A 306 -10.24 -17.12 -26.67
C PRO A 306 -11.42 -16.49 -27.44
N GLY A 307 -11.76 -15.25 -27.06
CA GLY A 307 -12.86 -14.49 -27.66
C GLY A 307 -14.25 -14.78 -27.09
N GLU A 308 -14.36 -15.68 -26.10
CA GLU A 308 -15.61 -15.98 -25.40
C GLU A 308 -15.51 -15.62 -23.91
N PRO A 309 -16.62 -15.24 -23.24
CA PRO A 309 -16.62 -15.03 -21.79
C PRO A 309 -16.17 -16.29 -21.04
N ALA A 310 -15.27 -16.11 -20.08
CA ALA A 310 -14.78 -17.21 -19.28
C ALA A 310 -15.90 -17.82 -18.41
N PRO A 311 -15.91 -19.15 -18.21
CA PRO A 311 -16.91 -19.81 -17.37
C PRO A 311 -16.68 -19.59 -15.87
N THR A 312 -15.44 -19.33 -15.45
CA THR A 312 -15.10 -19.03 -14.05
C THR A 312 -15.48 -17.59 -13.73
N THR A 313 -16.34 -17.39 -12.74
CA THR A 313 -16.73 -16.04 -12.31
C THR A 313 -15.59 -15.35 -11.55
N ASN A 314 -15.63 -14.03 -11.46
CA ASN A 314 -14.67 -13.26 -10.65
C ASN A 314 -14.69 -13.72 -9.19
N ASP A 315 -15.88 -13.89 -8.57
CA ASP A 315 -16.04 -14.36 -7.18
C ASP A 315 -15.40 -15.74 -6.94
N GLN A 316 -15.45 -16.65 -7.92
CA GLN A 316 -14.80 -17.96 -7.81
C GLN A 316 -13.30 -17.88 -7.90
N ALA A 317 -12.79 -16.98 -8.74
CA ALA A 317 -11.36 -16.81 -8.96
C ALA A 317 -10.68 -16.08 -7.82
N ILE A 318 -11.29 -14.99 -7.31
CA ILE A 318 -10.69 -14.10 -6.32
C ILE A 318 -10.48 -14.77 -4.97
N VAL A 319 -11.31 -15.74 -4.60
CA VAL A 319 -11.18 -16.48 -3.32
C VAL A 319 -10.22 -17.67 -3.39
N TYR A 320 -9.77 -18.07 -4.58
CA TYR A 320 -9.12 -19.36 -4.81
C TYR A 320 -7.82 -19.54 -4.01
N VAL A 321 -6.97 -18.53 -3.97
CA VAL A 321 -5.70 -18.60 -3.21
C VAL A 321 -5.98 -18.59 -1.71
N GLY A 322 -6.84 -17.70 -1.23
CA GLY A 322 -7.24 -17.61 0.16
C GLY A 322 -7.92 -18.89 0.69
N ASP A 323 -8.75 -19.54 -0.12
CA ASP A 323 -9.43 -20.79 0.24
C ASP A 323 -8.45 -21.94 0.51
N GLN A 324 -7.33 -22.01 -0.22
CA GLN A 324 -6.27 -23.00 0.05
C GLN A 324 -5.68 -22.81 1.46
N GLY A 325 -5.34 -21.57 1.82
CA GLY A 325 -4.82 -21.25 3.15
C GLY A 325 -5.83 -21.50 4.26
N ARG A 326 -7.08 -21.08 4.08
CA ARG A 326 -8.17 -21.33 5.03
C ARG A 326 -8.46 -22.83 5.23
N ALA A 327 -8.35 -23.62 4.18
CA ALA A 327 -8.48 -25.08 4.28
C ALA A 327 -7.40 -25.72 5.19
N LEU A 328 -6.28 -25.03 5.39
CA LEU A 328 -5.18 -25.43 6.28
C LEU A 328 -5.17 -24.67 7.63
N GLY A 329 -6.19 -23.87 7.91
CA GLY A 329 -6.32 -23.12 9.15
C GLY A 329 -5.84 -21.67 9.08
N GLY A 330 -5.58 -21.12 7.89
CA GLY A 330 -5.20 -19.73 7.68
C GLY A 330 -6.20 -18.75 8.33
N ALA A 331 -5.68 -17.74 9.02
CA ALA A 331 -6.48 -16.67 9.61
C ALA A 331 -6.97 -15.70 8.53
N PHE A 332 -8.06 -15.01 8.82
CA PHE A 332 -8.62 -14.07 7.86
C PHE A 332 -8.91 -12.70 8.48
N PHE A 333 -8.86 -11.69 7.64
CA PHE A 333 -9.02 -10.27 7.95
C PHE A 333 -10.13 -9.66 7.09
N SER A 334 -10.38 -8.39 7.33
CA SER A 334 -11.25 -7.55 6.50
C SER A 334 -10.38 -6.66 5.64
N ARG A 335 -10.46 -6.80 4.31
CA ARG A 335 -9.88 -5.86 3.36
C ARG A 335 -8.50 -5.36 3.82
N LEU A 336 -7.45 -6.16 3.59
CA LEU A 336 -6.09 -5.77 3.95
C LEU A 336 -5.51 -4.87 2.87
N GLU A 337 -5.17 -3.66 3.28
CA GLU A 337 -4.69 -2.58 2.44
C GLU A 337 -3.17 -2.36 2.60
N GLY A 338 -2.74 -1.11 2.73
CA GLY A 338 -1.35 -0.72 2.82
C GLY A 338 -0.54 -1.46 3.86
N ALA A 339 0.73 -1.73 3.55
CA ALA A 339 1.71 -2.31 4.47
C ALA A 339 3.06 -1.58 4.41
N ALA A 340 3.77 -1.54 5.54
CA ALA A 340 5.09 -0.96 5.64
C ALA A 340 5.98 -1.75 6.60
N TYR A 341 7.25 -1.92 6.25
CA TYR A 341 8.26 -2.52 7.13
C TYR A 341 9.10 -1.43 7.82
N ASP A 342 9.29 -1.57 9.13
CA ASP A 342 10.22 -0.74 9.91
C ASP A 342 10.84 -1.54 11.05
N ASP A 343 12.14 -1.71 11.03
CA ASP A 343 12.97 -2.30 12.11
C ASP A 343 12.43 -3.63 12.69
N GLY A 344 12.16 -4.61 11.81
CA GLY A 344 11.69 -5.96 12.19
C GLY A 344 10.18 -6.06 12.42
N VAL A 345 9.42 -5.05 12.06
CA VAL A 345 7.96 -5.01 12.19
C VAL A 345 7.32 -4.68 10.85
N VAL A 346 6.33 -5.48 10.46
CA VAL A 346 5.41 -5.18 9.36
C VAL A 346 4.13 -4.59 9.95
N TYR A 347 3.84 -3.35 9.61
CA TYR A 347 2.57 -2.69 9.92
C TYR A 347 1.65 -2.81 8.72
N PHE A 348 0.35 -3.04 8.95
CA PHE A 348 -0.63 -3.09 7.87
C PHE A 348 -2.02 -2.65 8.34
N CYS A 349 -2.82 -2.19 7.40
CA CYS A 349 -4.20 -1.76 7.59
C CYS A 349 -5.18 -2.90 7.29
N SER A 350 -6.27 -2.97 8.06
CA SER A 350 -7.48 -3.75 7.74
C SER A 350 -8.62 -2.76 7.73
N THR A 351 -9.04 -2.33 6.54
CA THR A 351 -9.79 -1.07 6.36
C THR A 351 -11.19 -1.11 6.93
N GLN A 352 -11.91 -2.24 6.84
CA GLN A 352 -13.23 -2.43 7.48
C GLN A 352 -13.20 -3.38 8.70
N GLY A 353 -12.01 -3.64 9.24
CA GLY A 353 -11.84 -4.47 10.43
C GLY A 353 -12.26 -3.75 11.72
N GLY A 354 -12.43 -4.53 12.80
CA GLY A 354 -12.71 -4.04 14.15
C GLY A 354 -14.19 -3.91 14.51
N GLY A 355 -15.08 -4.39 13.65
CA GLY A 355 -16.52 -4.40 13.90
C GLY A 355 -17.05 -5.73 14.46
N ALA A 356 -18.35 -5.96 14.31
CA ALA A 356 -18.97 -7.24 14.63
C ALA A 356 -18.51 -8.31 13.61
N PRO A 357 -18.46 -9.62 14.00
CA PRO A 357 -18.21 -10.68 13.04
C PRO A 357 -19.24 -10.68 11.90
N GLU A 358 -18.76 -10.96 10.68
CA GLU A 358 -19.65 -11.16 9.53
C GLU A 358 -20.47 -12.46 9.66
N ALA A 359 -21.69 -12.42 9.17
CA ALA A 359 -22.59 -13.59 9.24
C ALA A 359 -22.25 -14.68 8.21
N SER A 360 -21.46 -14.36 7.19
CA SER A 360 -21.04 -15.27 6.12
C SER A 360 -19.70 -14.84 5.51
N PHE A 361 -19.09 -15.70 4.73
CA PHE A 361 -17.86 -15.39 3.98
C PHE A 361 -18.10 -14.68 2.64
N GLY A 362 -19.24 -14.02 2.46
CA GLY A 362 -19.50 -13.19 1.28
C GLY A 362 -20.30 -13.90 0.18
N PRO A 363 -20.51 -13.22 -0.99
CA PRO A 363 -20.05 -11.86 -1.26
C PRO A 363 -20.82 -10.81 -0.47
N ILE A 364 -20.10 -9.85 0.13
CA ILE A 364 -20.68 -8.73 0.91
C ILE A 364 -20.59 -7.45 0.05
N GLY A 365 -21.73 -6.90 -0.34
CA GLY A 365 -21.78 -5.80 -1.31
C GLY A 365 -21.22 -4.45 -0.82
N ASN A 366 -21.04 -4.27 0.51
CA ASN A 366 -20.49 -3.05 1.10
C ASN A 366 -19.03 -3.22 1.58
N GLY A 367 -18.35 -4.28 1.15
CA GLY A 367 -17.05 -4.68 1.66
C GLY A 367 -17.16 -5.64 2.86
N TYR A 368 -16.20 -6.56 2.97
CA TYR A 368 -16.15 -7.54 4.04
C TYR A 368 -15.64 -6.90 5.33
N GLY A 369 -16.49 -6.80 6.33
CA GLY A 369 -16.22 -6.23 7.65
C GLY A 369 -17.19 -5.12 8.04
N ASN A 370 -17.34 -4.89 9.33
CA ASN A 370 -18.31 -3.96 9.93
C ASN A 370 -17.64 -2.90 10.81
N GLY A 371 -16.33 -2.76 10.78
CA GLY A 371 -15.55 -1.74 11.49
C GLY A 371 -15.22 -0.55 10.60
N THR A 372 -14.44 0.38 11.15
CA THR A 372 -13.91 1.55 10.43
C THR A 372 -12.38 1.56 10.39
N GLY A 373 -11.76 0.48 10.84
CA GLY A 373 -10.33 0.25 10.66
C GLY A 373 -9.62 -0.42 11.83
N GLN A 374 -8.66 -1.27 11.48
CA GLN A 374 -7.66 -1.84 12.38
C GLN A 374 -6.27 -1.58 11.84
N ILE A 375 -5.32 -1.32 12.74
CA ILE A 375 -3.90 -1.25 12.43
C ILE A 375 -3.20 -2.38 13.19
N TRP A 376 -2.53 -3.22 12.42
CA TRP A 376 -1.83 -4.40 12.90
C TRP A 376 -0.31 -4.21 12.83
N ALA A 377 0.41 -4.93 13.68
CA ALA A 377 1.87 -5.02 13.68
C ALA A 377 2.30 -6.47 13.81
N TYR A 378 3.07 -6.96 12.86
CA TYR A 378 3.66 -8.29 12.86
C TYR A 378 5.17 -8.20 13.09
N ARG A 379 5.66 -8.80 14.17
CA ARG A 379 7.10 -8.90 14.47
C ARG A 379 7.67 -10.13 13.76
N THR A 380 8.51 -9.89 12.76
CA THR A 380 8.98 -10.94 11.86
C THR A 380 9.84 -11.98 12.55
N GLN A 381 10.72 -11.56 13.46
CA GLN A 381 11.64 -12.46 14.16
C GLN A 381 10.99 -13.27 15.30
N ASP A 382 9.98 -12.70 15.94
CA ASP A 382 9.27 -13.35 17.06
C ASP A 382 8.06 -14.14 16.59
N GLN A 383 7.61 -13.95 15.36
CA GLN A 383 6.37 -14.49 14.79
C GLN A 383 5.14 -14.15 15.67
N VAL A 384 5.03 -12.89 16.07
CA VAL A 384 3.92 -12.40 16.88
C VAL A 384 3.20 -11.28 16.15
N LEU A 385 1.90 -11.46 15.95
CA LEU A 385 0.98 -10.44 15.46
C LEU A 385 0.34 -9.70 16.64
N GLN A 386 0.23 -8.39 16.55
CA GLN A 386 -0.43 -7.56 17.56
C GLN A 386 -1.40 -6.56 16.92
N LEU A 387 -2.59 -6.43 17.51
CA LEU A 387 -3.48 -5.31 17.21
C LEU A 387 -2.96 -4.04 17.90
N LEU A 388 -2.61 -3.01 17.12
CA LEU A 388 -2.16 -1.72 17.64
C LEU A 388 -3.31 -0.76 17.90
N PHE A 389 -4.26 -0.68 16.97
CA PHE A 389 -5.37 0.24 17.01
C PHE A 389 -6.59 -0.35 16.29
N GLN A 390 -7.78 -0.06 16.78
CA GLN A 390 -9.06 -0.27 16.09
C GLN A 390 -10.11 0.70 16.61
N THR A 391 -11.11 0.96 15.76
CA THR A 391 -12.27 1.76 16.12
C THR A 391 -13.49 1.34 15.30
N THR A 392 -14.67 1.71 15.77
CA THR A 392 -15.94 1.72 15.02
C THR A 392 -16.50 3.13 14.92
N ASP A 393 -15.69 4.14 15.31
CA ASP A 393 -16.04 5.55 15.26
C ASP A 393 -15.35 6.21 14.06
N PRO A 394 -16.09 6.53 12.98
CA PRO A 394 -15.51 7.10 11.77
C PRO A 394 -14.95 8.52 11.98
N ASP A 395 -15.35 9.24 13.04
CA ASP A 395 -14.75 10.52 13.38
C ASP A 395 -13.32 10.38 13.93
N VAL A 396 -12.95 9.17 14.38
CA VAL A 396 -11.63 8.87 14.92
C VAL A 396 -10.68 8.37 13.84
N LEU A 397 -11.08 7.33 13.10
CA LEU A 397 -10.37 6.76 11.96
C LEU A 397 -11.41 6.11 11.05
N ASP A 398 -11.38 6.45 9.78
CA ASP A 398 -12.36 5.95 8.83
C ASP A 398 -11.69 5.39 7.59
N LEU A 399 -11.75 4.07 7.46
CA LEU A 399 -11.22 3.29 6.34
C LEU A 399 -9.74 3.62 6.04
N PRO A 400 -8.80 3.29 6.95
CA PRO A 400 -7.38 3.46 6.68
C PRO A 400 -6.95 2.52 5.56
N ASP A 401 -6.43 3.12 4.51
CA ASP A 401 -5.95 2.44 3.32
C ASP A 401 -4.41 2.33 3.37
N ASN A 402 -3.67 3.26 2.81
CA ASN A 402 -2.22 3.20 2.77
C ASN A 402 -1.57 3.55 4.13
N VAL A 403 -0.41 2.96 4.40
CA VAL A 403 0.42 3.26 5.58
C VAL A 403 1.88 3.42 5.20
N THR A 404 2.55 4.39 5.81
CA THR A 404 4.00 4.51 5.80
C THR A 404 4.55 4.82 7.19
N THR A 405 5.85 4.63 7.39
CA THR A 405 6.55 5.01 8.63
C THR A 405 7.33 6.30 8.42
N SER A 406 7.24 7.21 9.39
CA SER A 406 8.10 8.38 9.42
C SER A 406 9.50 8.03 9.90
N PRO A 407 10.51 8.89 9.67
CA PRO A 407 11.87 8.69 10.21
C PRO A 407 11.93 8.55 11.74
N ARG A 408 10.88 8.92 12.46
CA ARG A 408 10.75 8.78 13.91
C ARG A 408 9.86 7.63 14.34
N GLY A 409 9.40 6.82 13.39
CA GLY A 409 8.58 5.64 13.64
C GLY A 409 7.10 5.94 13.96
N THR A 410 6.61 7.14 13.69
CA THR A 410 5.17 7.43 13.67
C THR A 410 4.60 6.87 12.37
N LEU A 411 3.50 6.14 12.45
CA LEU A 411 2.78 5.71 11.26
C LEU A 411 1.99 6.88 10.68
N VAL A 412 2.00 7.00 9.36
CA VAL A 412 1.14 7.93 8.60
C VAL A 412 0.15 7.08 7.83
N LEU A 413 -1.14 7.30 8.08
CA LEU A 413 -2.25 6.56 7.51
C LEU A 413 -2.99 7.48 6.53
N CYS A 414 -3.34 6.95 5.36
CA CYS A 414 -4.23 7.58 4.40
C CYS A 414 -5.65 7.05 4.65
N GLU A 415 -6.65 7.91 4.65
CA GLU A 415 -8.06 7.50 4.72
C GLU A 415 -8.67 7.48 3.32
N ASP A 416 -9.51 6.46 3.06
CA ASP A 416 -10.38 6.32 1.88
C ASP A 416 -11.85 6.19 2.31
N ASN A 417 -12.49 7.30 2.60
CA ASN A 417 -13.90 7.32 3.00
C ASN A 417 -14.75 8.26 2.14
N VAL A 418 -16.06 8.16 2.28
CA VAL A 418 -17.03 8.95 1.48
C VAL A 418 -17.23 10.37 1.99
N ASN A 419 -16.61 10.73 3.10
CA ASN A 419 -16.72 12.03 3.75
C ASN A 419 -15.44 12.87 3.54
N ASP A 420 -15.01 13.57 4.58
CA ASP A 420 -13.75 14.31 4.63
C ASP A 420 -12.58 13.34 4.84
N ASN A 421 -11.64 13.25 3.92
CA ASN A 421 -10.47 12.40 4.02
C ASN A 421 -9.29 13.09 4.70
N PHE A 422 -8.63 12.37 5.61
CA PHE A 422 -7.48 12.84 6.37
C PHE A 422 -6.21 12.00 6.09
N LEU A 423 -5.06 12.63 6.29
CA LEU A 423 -3.87 11.91 6.72
C LEU A 423 -3.86 11.89 8.24
N ARG A 424 -3.72 10.69 8.82
CA ARG A 424 -3.64 10.50 10.26
C ARG A 424 -2.23 10.10 10.69
N GLY A 425 -1.77 10.61 11.80
CA GLY A 425 -0.57 10.13 12.47
C GLY A 425 -0.92 9.20 13.62
N LEU A 426 -0.29 8.02 13.69
CA LEU A 426 -0.41 7.12 14.84
C LEU A 426 0.97 7.00 15.51
N THR A 427 1.10 7.56 16.71
CA THR A 427 2.36 7.56 17.44
C THR A 427 2.70 6.17 18.00
N ARG A 428 3.97 5.93 18.32
CA ARG A 428 4.42 4.72 19.05
C ARG A 428 3.68 4.50 20.38
N GLY A 429 3.14 5.55 20.97
CA GLY A 429 2.31 5.49 22.19
C GLY A 429 0.84 5.12 21.95
N GLY A 430 0.42 4.90 20.69
CA GLY A 430 -0.96 4.58 20.33
C GLY A 430 -1.88 5.81 20.28
N GLN A 431 -1.34 7.02 20.12
CA GLN A 431 -2.12 8.24 19.98
C GLN A 431 -2.34 8.54 18.51
N LEU A 432 -3.58 8.66 18.10
CA LEU A 432 -3.98 9.10 16.77
C LEU A 432 -4.13 10.62 16.76
N PHE A 433 -3.78 11.25 15.63
CA PHE A 433 -3.91 12.70 15.43
C PHE A 433 -3.94 13.05 13.95
N ASP A 434 -4.48 14.24 13.63
CA ASP A 434 -4.62 14.72 12.27
C ASP A 434 -3.31 15.33 11.77
N LEU A 435 -2.87 14.90 10.56
CA LEU A 435 -1.70 15.44 9.86
C LEU A 435 -2.10 16.36 8.71
N ALA A 436 -3.08 15.97 7.92
CA ALA A 436 -3.60 16.77 6.82
C ALA A 436 -5.09 16.50 6.62
N LEU A 437 -5.77 17.46 5.98
CA LEU A 437 -7.17 17.33 5.60
C LEU A 437 -7.33 17.76 4.14
N ASN A 438 -7.96 16.91 3.34
CA ASN A 438 -8.28 17.20 1.95
C ASN A 438 -9.32 18.34 1.86
N ARG A 439 -8.98 19.39 1.11
CA ARG A 439 -9.87 20.52 0.80
C ARG A 439 -9.84 20.90 -0.68
N LEU A 440 -9.57 19.89 -1.52
CA LEU A 440 -9.58 20.08 -2.95
C LEU A 440 -10.95 20.60 -3.42
N ARG A 441 -10.88 21.43 -4.45
CA ARG A 441 -12.05 21.90 -5.19
C ARG A 441 -11.74 21.82 -6.69
N SER A 442 -12.67 21.28 -7.45
CA SER A 442 -12.52 21.19 -8.90
C SER A 442 -12.47 22.57 -9.52
N GLN A 443 -11.49 22.78 -10.39
CA GLN A 443 -11.34 24.01 -11.18
C GLN A 443 -12.11 23.95 -12.50
N ILE A 444 -12.48 22.74 -12.94
CA ILE A 444 -13.16 22.49 -14.22
C ILE A 444 -14.64 22.12 -14.04
N SER A 445 -15.15 22.01 -12.81
CA SER A 445 -16.58 21.80 -12.56
C SER A 445 -17.43 23.02 -13.05
N SER A 446 -18.70 22.80 -13.27
CA SER A 446 -19.64 23.87 -13.66
C SER A 446 -20.76 23.98 -12.61
N PRO A 447 -20.78 25.04 -11.79
CA PRO A 447 -19.77 26.09 -11.68
C PRO A 447 -18.46 25.59 -11.08
N PRO A 448 -17.32 26.29 -11.32
CA PRO A 448 -16.04 25.96 -10.68
C PRO A 448 -16.13 26.01 -9.15
N GLY A 449 -15.35 25.13 -8.49
CA GLY A 449 -15.26 25.09 -7.03
C GLY A 449 -16.07 23.97 -6.36
N ALA A 450 -16.60 23.00 -7.12
CA ALA A 450 -17.23 21.81 -6.54
C ALA A 450 -16.27 21.11 -5.57
N PRO A 451 -16.71 20.74 -4.36
CA PRO A 451 -15.88 20.01 -3.40
C PRO A 451 -15.43 18.65 -3.95
N ARG A 452 -14.18 18.29 -3.63
CA ARG A 452 -13.54 16.99 -3.87
C ARG A 452 -12.93 16.49 -2.53
N PHE A 453 -13.62 16.69 -1.43
CA PHE A 453 -13.15 16.43 -0.08
C PHE A 453 -13.13 14.93 0.24
N ASN A 454 -13.97 14.19 -0.47
CA ASN A 454 -14.08 12.75 -0.44
C ASN A 454 -13.15 12.02 -1.42
N ASP A 455 -12.32 12.74 -2.19
CA ASP A 455 -11.24 12.09 -2.89
C ASP A 455 -10.19 11.65 -1.85
N GLU A 456 -9.77 10.41 -1.91
CA GLU A 456 -8.92 9.78 -0.90
C GLU A 456 -7.47 10.26 -0.95
N PHE A 457 -6.77 10.13 0.17
CA PHE A 457 -5.32 10.18 0.20
C PHE A 457 -4.73 8.81 -0.09
N ALA A 458 -3.69 8.75 -0.94
CA ALA A 458 -3.02 7.51 -1.29
C ALA A 458 -1.49 7.69 -1.38
N GLY A 459 -0.75 6.60 -1.27
CA GLY A 459 0.67 6.52 -1.58
C GLY A 459 1.55 7.46 -0.77
N SER A 460 1.26 7.69 0.51
CA SER A 460 2.12 8.52 1.36
C SER A 460 3.52 7.91 1.52
N THR A 461 4.56 8.72 1.29
CA THR A 461 5.96 8.28 1.41
C THR A 461 6.88 9.43 1.78
N PHE A 462 7.84 9.19 2.67
CA PHE A 462 8.85 10.20 3.00
C PHE A 462 10.00 10.18 1.99
N SER A 463 10.51 11.38 1.67
CA SER A 463 11.78 11.50 0.97
C SER A 463 12.91 10.77 1.73
N PRO A 464 13.98 10.33 1.05
CA PRO A 464 15.11 9.67 1.72
C PRO A 464 15.75 10.51 2.83
N SER A 465 15.61 11.83 2.76
CA SER A 465 16.07 12.74 3.83
C SER A 465 15.11 12.83 5.02
N GLY A 466 13.88 12.32 4.88
CA GLY A 466 12.82 12.45 5.89
C GLY A 466 12.24 13.86 6.04
N GLN A 467 12.57 14.79 5.15
CA GLN A 467 12.16 16.20 5.28
C GLN A 467 10.87 16.53 4.52
N THR A 468 10.52 15.70 3.54
CA THR A 468 9.32 15.88 2.70
C THR A 468 8.47 14.63 2.75
N LEU A 469 7.19 14.77 3.00
CA LEU A 469 6.18 13.73 2.78
C LEU A 469 5.55 13.98 1.41
N PHE A 470 5.67 13.03 0.50
CA PHE A 470 4.90 13.00 -0.73
C PHE A 470 3.62 12.21 -0.51
N VAL A 471 2.52 12.67 -1.11
CA VAL A 471 1.23 11.99 -1.02
C VAL A 471 0.38 12.33 -2.24
N ASN A 472 -0.43 11.39 -2.67
CA ASN A 472 -1.37 11.54 -3.77
C ASN A 472 -2.79 11.83 -3.27
N ILE A 473 -3.60 12.40 -4.15
CA ILE A 473 -5.06 12.23 -4.14
C ILE A 473 -5.39 11.24 -5.25
N GLN A 474 -5.93 10.09 -4.89
CA GLN A 474 -6.42 9.07 -5.80
C GLN A 474 -7.85 9.44 -6.23
N ALA A 475 -8.02 9.66 -7.48
CA ALA A 475 -9.31 9.90 -8.13
C ALA A 475 -9.11 9.86 -9.65
N SER A 476 -10.20 9.83 -10.40
CA SER A 476 -10.12 9.95 -11.87
C SER A 476 -9.36 11.21 -12.32
N ARG A 477 -9.29 12.23 -11.46
CA ARG A 477 -8.52 13.46 -11.59
C ARG A 477 -7.53 13.57 -10.44
N GLY A 478 -6.43 12.81 -10.51
CA GLY A 478 -5.42 12.72 -9.47
C GLY A 478 -4.53 13.96 -9.36
N MET A 479 -3.86 14.08 -8.22
CA MET A 479 -2.89 15.14 -7.92
C MET A 479 -1.86 14.61 -6.93
N THR A 480 -0.62 15.10 -6.99
CA THR A 480 0.43 14.77 -6.03
C THR A 480 0.85 16.00 -5.25
N PHE A 481 1.20 15.82 -3.98
CA PHE A 481 1.67 16.86 -3.08
C PHE A 481 3.05 16.53 -2.53
N ALA A 482 3.89 17.55 -2.38
CA ALA A 482 5.08 17.55 -1.54
C ALA A 482 4.77 18.41 -0.31
N ILE A 483 4.72 17.81 0.88
CA ILE A 483 4.43 18.47 2.15
C ILE A 483 5.72 18.52 2.96
N PHE A 484 6.11 19.68 3.46
CA PHE A 484 7.32 19.87 4.25
C PHE A 484 7.11 20.88 5.38
N GLY A 485 7.86 20.69 6.46
CA GLY A 485 7.69 21.51 7.66
C GLY A 485 8.46 20.95 8.86
N PRO A 486 8.15 21.45 10.04
CA PRO A 486 8.85 21.09 11.27
C PRO A 486 8.32 19.74 11.83
N TRP A 487 8.58 18.64 11.14
CA TRP A 487 8.11 17.30 11.50
C TRP A 487 8.43 16.90 12.94
N GLU A 488 9.62 17.29 13.43
CA GLU A 488 10.06 17.01 14.80
C GLU A 488 9.18 17.62 15.88
N ARG A 489 8.44 18.71 15.57
CA ARG A 489 7.53 19.36 16.52
C ARG A 489 6.24 18.58 16.75
N ILE A 490 5.89 17.75 15.82
CA ILE A 490 4.68 16.91 15.89
C ILE A 490 5.02 15.42 16.06
N GLY A 491 6.32 15.05 16.17
CA GLY A 491 6.77 13.71 16.44
C GLY A 491 6.73 12.76 15.23
N VAL A 492 6.81 13.32 14.03
CA VAL A 492 6.78 12.60 12.74
C VAL A 492 8.15 12.65 12.06
#